data_334502553f8a6f73d410892d4951c3d2
#
_entry.id   334502553f8a6f73d410892d4951c3d2
#
_cell.length_a   1.000
_cell.length_b   1.000
_cell.length_c   1.000
_cell.angle_alpha   90.00
_cell.angle_beta   90.00
_cell.angle_gamma   90.00
#
_symmetry.space_group_name_H-M   'P 1'
#
loop_
_entity.id
_entity.type
_entity.pdbx_description
1 polymer ?
#
loop_
_entity_poly.entity_id
_entity_poly.type
_entity_poly.pdbx_seq_one_letter_code
_entity_poly.pdbx_strand_id
1 'polypeptide(L)'
;MRVYTGMPQDNLNNSADAAAEAENAGFDGIVSSENQHAPFLPHAAAIPVTSKIKLMTGIAIAFARSPMAVAETCFDLQHSSGGRFILGLGSQVRAHNVRRFS
;
A
#
# COMPACT_ATOMS: atom_id res chain seq x y z
N MET A 1 4.88 4.14 21.07
CA MET A 1 4.31 2.98 20.35
C MET A 1 3.77 3.42 19.00
N ARG A 2 4.04 2.67 17.95
CA ARG A 2 3.52 2.96 16.60
C ARG A 2 2.21 2.21 16.39
N VAL A 3 1.21 2.91 15.89
CA VAL A 3 -0.11 2.34 15.66
C VAL A 3 -0.46 2.47 14.18
N TYR A 4 -0.76 1.34 13.53
CA TYR A 4 -1.06 1.25 12.11
C TYR A 4 -2.50 0.76 11.94
N THR A 5 -3.13 1.15 10.85
CA THR A 5 -4.49 0.73 10.51
C THR A 5 -4.54 0.20 9.08
N GLY A 6 -5.59 -0.54 8.76
CA GLY A 6 -5.78 -1.11 7.43
C GLY A 6 -6.38 -0.12 6.44
N MET A 7 -5.98 -0.24 5.19
CA MET A 7 -6.45 0.59 4.08
C MET A 7 -7.62 -0.08 3.37
N PRO A 8 -8.78 0.55 3.24
CA PRO A 8 -9.83 0.02 2.35
C PRO A 8 -9.37 0.14 0.89
N GLN A 9 -9.63 -0.90 0.10
CA GLN A 9 -9.11 -1.01 -1.26
C GLN A 9 -10.19 -1.27 -2.31
N ASP A 10 -11.45 -1.25 -1.92
CA ASP A 10 -12.58 -1.47 -2.83
C ASP A 10 -12.78 -0.31 -3.81
N ASN A 11 -12.41 0.89 -3.39
CA ASN A 11 -12.54 2.10 -4.20
C ASN A 11 -11.44 3.07 -3.78
N LEU A 12 -10.70 3.60 -4.74
CA LEU A 12 -9.56 4.46 -4.45
C LEU A 12 -9.96 5.78 -3.76
N ASN A 13 -11.18 6.25 -3.99
CA ASN A 13 -11.68 7.42 -3.27
C ASN A 13 -11.83 7.10 -1.76
N ASN A 14 -12.31 5.89 -1.44
CA ASN A 14 -12.39 5.45 -0.05
C ASN A 14 -11.01 5.30 0.57
N SER A 15 -10.03 4.86 -0.21
CA SER A 15 -8.64 4.75 0.24
C SER A 15 -8.09 6.11 0.63
N ALA A 16 -8.31 7.13 -0.21
CA ALA A 16 -7.86 8.49 0.05
C ALA A 16 -8.52 9.06 1.31
N ASP A 17 -9.84 8.90 1.44
CA ASP A 17 -10.57 9.40 2.60
C ASP A 17 -10.10 8.73 3.90
N ALA A 18 -9.91 7.41 3.86
CA ALA A 18 -9.47 6.65 5.02
C ALA A 18 -8.06 7.06 5.45
N ALA A 19 -7.16 7.32 4.50
CA ALA A 19 -5.81 7.77 4.81
C ALA A 19 -5.82 9.14 5.49
N ALA A 20 -6.62 10.07 4.98
CA ALA A 20 -6.75 11.38 5.58
C ALA A 20 -7.33 11.30 7.00
N GLU A 21 -8.36 10.46 7.19
CA GLU A 21 -8.96 10.25 8.51
C GLU A 21 -7.98 9.61 9.48
N ALA A 22 -7.21 8.62 9.03
CA ALA A 22 -6.21 7.94 9.85
C ALA A 22 -5.12 8.91 10.29
N GLU A 23 -4.66 9.77 9.39
CA GLU A 23 -3.68 10.78 9.73
C GLU A 23 -4.21 11.75 10.79
N ASN A 24 -5.43 12.23 10.60
CA ASN A 24 -6.07 13.15 11.54
C ASN A 24 -6.32 12.48 12.90
N ALA A 25 -6.57 11.19 12.93
CA ALA A 25 -6.77 10.44 14.15
C ALA A 25 -5.47 10.08 14.88
N GLY A 26 -4.31 10.37 14.28
CA GLY A 26 -3.02 10.14 14.91
C GLY A 26 -2.40 8.78 14.66
N PHE A 27 -2.88 8.01 13.67
CA PHE A 27 -2.22 6.76 13.29
C PHE A 27 -0.87 7.07 12.66
N ASP A 28 0.11 6.22 12.95
CA ASP A 28 1.47 6.37 12.39
C ASP A 28 1.56 5.89 10.95
N GLY A 29 0.75 4.91 10.57
CA GLY A 29 0.76 4.37 9.24
C GLY A 29 -0.55 3.72 8.84
N ILE A 30 -0.71 3.53 7.53
CA ILE A 30 -1.85 2.82 6.95
C ILE A 30 -1.32 1.76 6.00
N VAL A 31 -1.90 0.57 6.05
CA VAL A 31 -1.35 -0.63 5.42
C VAL A 31 -2.34 -1.19 4.40
N SER A 32 -1.87 -1.35 3.17
CA SER A 32 -2.61 -2.09 2.15
C SER A 32 -2.10 -3.52 2.05
N SER A 33 -2.90 -4.38 1.43
CA SER A 33 -2.50 -5.77 1.17
C SER A 33 -2.85 -6.14 -0.25
N GLU A 34 -2.17 -7.15 -0.77
CA GLU A 34 -2.48 -7.68 -2.10
C GLU A 34 -3.41 -8.88 -1.93
N ASN A 35 -4.67 -8.65 -2.14
CA ASN A 35 -5.72 -9.66 -2.01
C ASN A 35 -6.51 -9.75 -3.31
N GLN A 36 -7.60 -9.01 -3.45
CA GLN A 36 -8.33 -8.91 -4.72
C GLN A 36 -7.95 -7.66 -5.50
N HIS A 37 -7.27 -6.73 -4.86
CA HIS A 37 -6.93 -5.43 -5.43
C HIS A 37 -5.43 -5.19 -5.38
N ALA A 38 -4.94 -4.31 -6.26
CA ALA A 38 -3.54 -3.93 -6.30
C ALA A 38 -3.15 -3.20 -5.01
N PRO A 39 -1.98 -3.50 -4.42
CA PRO A 39 -1.59 -2.91 -3.14
C PRO A 39 -1.02 -1.50 -3.26
N PHE A 40 -0.59 -1.06 -4.46
CA PHE A 40 0.10 0.21 -4.65
C PHE A 40 -0.84 1.37 -4.96
N LEU A 41 -1.91 1.12 -5.70
CA LEU A 41 -2.82 2.18 -6.14
C LEU A 41 -3.47 2.95 -5.00
N PRO A 42 -3.90 2.31 -3.89
CA PRO A 42 -4.46 3.05 -2.77
C PRO A 42 -3.51 4.09 -2.19
N HIS A 43 -2.22 3.80 -2.17
CA HIS A 43 -1.21 4.73 -1.67
C HIS A 43 -1.02 5.91 -2.61
N ALA A 44 -1.09 5.68 -3.92
CA ALA A 44 -1.05 6.77 -4.90
C ALA A 44 -2.22 7.74 -4.69
N ALA A 45 -3.40 7.21 -4.39
CA ALA A 45 -4.58 8.03 -4.10
C ALA A 45 -4.45 8.79 -2.77
N ALA A 46 -3.74 8.21 -1.80
CA ALA A 46 -3.58 8.78 -0.47
C ALA A 46 -2.55 9.92 -0.41
N ILE A 47 -1.55 9.89 -1.29
CA ILE A 47 -0.43 10.85 -1.25
C ILE A 47 -0.92 12.31 -1.27
N PRO A 48 -1.80 12.73 -2.19
CA PRO A 48 -2.20 14.15 -2.26
C PRO A 48 -2.98 14.65 -1.05
N VAL A 49 -3.56 13.76 -0.26
CA VAL A 49 -4.45 14.15 0.85
C VAL A 49 -3.82 13.90 2.22
N THR A 50 -2.56 13.50 2.27
CA THR A 50 -1.83 13.24 3.52
C THR A 50 -0.46 13.92 3.48
N SER A 51 0.16 14.10 4.66
CA SER A 51 1.46 14.74 4.75
C SER A 51 2.45 14.05 5.71
N LYS A 52 1.97 13.23 6.64
CA LYS A 52 2.81 12.63 7.69
C LYS A 52 2.69 11.13 7.79
N ILE A 53 1.50 10.57 7.53
CA ILE A 53 1.24 9.16 7.75
C ILE A 53 2.09 8.29 6.84
N LYS A 54 2.62 7.19 7.37
CA LYS A 54 3.38 6.21 6.59
C LYS A 54 2.43 5.39 5.74
N LEU A 55 2.86 5.08 4.53
CA LEU A 55 2.07 4.35 3.54
C LEU A 55 2.79 3.03 3.25
N MET A 56 2.21 1.92 3.69
CA MET A 56 2.90 0.64 3.67
C MET A 56 2.09 -0.43 2.95
N THR A 57 2.78 -1.31 2.19
CA THR A 57 2.18 -2.55 1.74
C THR A 57 2.49 -3.65 2.73
N GLY A 58 1.51 -4.39 3.13
CA GLY A 58 1.68 -5.50 4.03
C GLY A 58 0.78 -6.66 3.66
N ILE A 59 1.14 -7.35 2.61
CA ILE A 59 2.30 -7.29 1.72
C ILE A 59 1.89 -7.15 0.26
N ALA A 60 2.84 -6.74 -0.59
CA ALA A 60 2.75 -6.89 -2.04
C ALA A 60 3.35 -8.24 -2.41
N ILE A 61 2.72 -8.97 -3.35
CA ILE A 61 3.19 -10.31 -3.73
C ILE A 61 4.38 -10.17 -4.69
N ALA A 62 5.53 -10.76 -4.29
CA ALA A 62 6.80 -10.54 -4.96
C ALA A 62 6.81 -10.95 -6.43
N PHE A 63 6.19 -12.07 -6.78
CA PHE A 63 6.23 -12.58 -8.14
C PHE A 63 4.96 -12.32 -8.94
N ALA A 64 4.08 -11.48 -8.45
CA ALA A 64 2.89 -11.05 -9.21
C ALA A 64 3.27 -10.10 -10.34
N ARG A 65 4.43 -9.46 -10.25
CA ARG A 65 4.90 -8.50 -11.24
C ARG A 65 6.43 -8.50 -11.29
N SER A 66 7.01 -7.91 -12.36
CA SER A 66 8.47 -7.93 -12.50
C SER A 66 9.14 -7.06 -11.43
N PRO A 67 10.38 -7.41 -11.03
CA PRO A 67 11.13 -6.56 -10.09
C PRO A 67 11.31 -5.13 -10.58
N MET A 68 11.49 -4.93 -11.87
CA MET A 68 11.63 -3.58 -12.43
C MET A 68 10.34 -2.78 -12.28
N ALA A 69 9.18 -3.40 -12.53
CA ALA A 69 7.90 -2.72 -12.38
C ALA A 69 7.67 -2.32 -10.92
N VAL A 70 8.03 -3.18 -9.98
CA VAL A 70 7.94 -2.87 -8.55
C VAL A 70 8.87 -1.72 -8.20
N ALA A 71 10.10 -1.77 -8.68
CA ALA A 71 11.08 -0.73 -8.40
C ALA A 71 10.63 0.65 -8.91
N GLU A 72 10.10 0.70 -10.13
CA GLU A 72 9.59 1.95 -10.70
C GLU A 72 8.42 2.50 -9.89
N THR A 73 7.46 1.64 -9.55
CA THR A 73 6.29 2.04 -8.77
C THR A 73 6.70 2.55 -7.39
N CYS A 74 7.60 1.83 -6.72
CA CYS A 74 8.07 2.23 -5.38
C CYS A 74 8.86 3.53 -5.42
N PHE A 75 9.64 3.74 -6.47
CA PHE A 75 10.39 5.00 -6.64
C PHE A 75 9.41 6.18 -6.72
N ASP A 76 8.38 6.06 -7.55
CA ASP A 76 7.40 7.13 -7.72
C ASP A 76 6.62 7.39 -6.42
N LEU A 77 6.21 6.33 -5.73
CA LEU A 77 5.49 6.47 -4.46
C LEU A 77 6.37 7.08 -3.38
N GLN A 78 7.63 6.68 -3.31
CA GLN A 78 8.57 7.22 -2.33
C GLN A 78 8.86 8.70 -2.59
N HIS A 79 9.10 9.03 -3.85
CA HIS A 79 9.39 10.40 -4.24
C HIS A 79 8.18 11.32 -4.00
N SER A 80 7.00 10.90 -4.46
CA SER A 80 5.78 11.72 -4.37
C SER A 80 5.27 11.85 -2.94
N SER A 81 5.56 10.88 -2.09
CA SER A 81 5.12 10.93 -0.68
C SER A 81 6.11 11.64 0.24
N GLY A 82 7.25 12.09 -0.29
CA GLY A 82 8.28 12.70 0.53
C GLY A 82 8.95 11.71 1.49
N GLY A 83 9.12 10.46 1.04
CA GLY A 83 9.82 9.44 1.80
C GLY A 83 8.95 8.66 2.77
N ARG A 84 7.62 8.71 2.65
CA ARG A 84 6.70 8.05 3.58
C ARG A 84 6.29 6.65 3.16
N PHE A 85 6.65 6.21 1.94
CA PHE A 85 6.24 4.91 1.44
C PHE A 85 7.17 3.81 1.95
N ILE A 86 6.60 2.68 2.39
CA ILE A 86 7.33 1.52 2.88
C ILE A 86 6.85 0.29 2.13
N LEU A 87 7.76 -0.38 1.43
CA LEU A 87 7.44 -1.61 0.70
C LEU A 87 7.57 -2.81 1.61
N GLY A 88 6.44 -3.48 1.87
CA GLY A 88 6.43 -4.82 2.45
C GLY A 88 6.19 -5.82 1.35
N LEU A 89 7.11 -6.73 1.12
CA LEU A 89 7.07 -7.68 0.03
C LEU A 89 7.08 -9.11 0.57
N GLY A 90 6.30 -10.00 -0.03
CA GLY A 90 6.22 -11.38 0.42
C GLY A 90 5.71 -12.30 -0.68
N SER A 91 5.67 -13.60 -0.38
CA SER A 91 5.31 -14.61 -1.35
C SER A 91 3.88 -15.14 -1.20
N GLN A 92 3.22 -14.86 -0.10
CA GLN A 92 1.92 -15.44 0.23
C GLN A 92 1.99 -16.96 0.38
N VAL A 93 0.88 -17.60 0.75
CA VAL A 93 0.83 -19.05 0.81
C VAL A 93 0.69 -19.63 -0.60
N ARG A 94 1.27 -20.81 -0.82
CA ARG A 94 1.32 -21.45 -2.12
C ARG A 94 -0.06 -21.61 -2.77
N ALA A 95 -1.04 -22.08 -2.03
CA ALA A 95 -2.40 -22.28 -2.56
C ALA A 95 -3.01 -20.97 -3.08
N HIS A 96 -2.77 -19.87 -2.38
CA HIS A 96 -3.23 -18.55 -2.77
C HIS A 96 -2.58 -18.10 -4.07
N ASN A 97 -1.27 -18.31 -4.21
CA ASN A 97 -0.53 -17.94 -5.42
C ASN A 97 -1.00 -18.74 -6.63
N VAL A 98 -1.19 -20.04 -6.46
CA VAL A 98 -1.65 -20.91 -7.55
C VAL A 98 -3.04 -20.48 -8.04
N ARG A 99 -3.95 -20.21 -7.12
CA ARG A 99 -5.31 -19.80 -7.49
C ARG A 99 -5.38 -18.44 -8.14
N ARG A 100 -4.51 -17.52 -7.73
CA ARG A 100 -4.58 -16.13 -8.17
C ARG A 100 -3.79 -15.85 -9.43
N PHE A 101 -2.61 -16.47 -9.59
CA PHE A 101 -1.66 -16.09 -10.63
C PHE A 101 -1.30 -17.19 -11.62
N SER A 102 -1.83 -18.37 -11.47
CA SER A 102 -1.63 -19.42 -12.46
C SER A 102 -2.95 -19.84 -13.08
#